data_fa206cab773d30597c62b4c0f005491a
#
_entry.id   fa206cab773d30597c62b4c0f005491a
#
_cell.length_a   1.000
_cell.length_b   1.000
_cell.length_c   1.000
_cell.angle_alpha   90.00
_cell.angle_beta   90.00
_cell.angle_gamma   90.00
#
_symmetry.space_group_name_H-M   'P 1'
#
loop_
_entity.id
_entity.type
_entity.pdbx_description
1 polymer ?
#
loop_
_entity_poly.entity_id
_entity_poly.type
_entity_poly.pdbx_seq_one_letter_code
_entity_poly.pdbx_strand_id
1 'polypeptide(L)'
;LGAAFFAAEVLYRGSALEGRLLGYLAVAAISGYGLQSLLFGTHPLLPVQGLEAPPLWFALALAPLAALGAFALARGLAWSRARLQGPAALPLALAASGTLALLFPPARGTSYEGLAALLQGEGPNPFLFLLAKALAVLLSAGSGASVGLFGPSVVLGGALGAALGALFGIGGPGPILLGLVALVSAAARTPFAAVVQMVEITGSYALLVPGLLVAFGAFALNRETLFPLQPPGPEASPAHAEDLLRGLAQLPPGRPLLLGDLGAVLLEVREGHPWAGKPLKDTALPPGVLVGLVFRQAHLLAPRGQDRLEPGDRVLLLGPKEEVARFAARS
;
A
#
# COMPACT_ATOMS: atom_id res chain seq x y z
N LEU A 1 3.75 -15.15 -8.05
CA LEU A 1 4.02 -13.76 -8.43
C LEU A 1 3.07 -12.78 -7.74
N GLY A 2 1.77 -13.07 -7.62
CA GLY A 2 0.79 -12.21 -6.97
C GLY A 2 1.15 -11.84 -5.54
N ALA A 3 1.70 -12.77 -4.77
CA ALA A 3 2.19 -12.50 -3.42
C ALA A 3 3.37 -11.52 -3.42
N ALA A 4 4.29 -11.62 -4.42
CA ALA A 4 5.40 -10.68 -4.57
C ALA A 4 4.91 -9.27 -4.91
N PHE A 5 3.97 -9.16 -5.86
CA PHE A 5 3.33 -7.89 -6.18
C PHE A 5 2.59 -7.31 -4.98
N PHE A 6 1.84 -8.12 -4.24
CA PHE A 6 1.14 -7.67 -3.04
C PHE A 6 2.11 -7.14 -1.98
N ALA A 7 3.18 -7.87 -1.70
CA ALA A 7 4.19 -7.46 -0.72
C ALA A 7 4.87 -6.13 -1.11
N ALA A 8 5.12 -5.90 -2.43
CA ALA A 8 5.69 -4.66 -2.91
C ALA A 8 4.69 -3.49 -2.91
N GLU A 9 3.44 -3.76 -3.29
CA GLU A 9 2.43 -2.74 -3.52
C GLU A 9 1.74 -2.29 -2.22
N VAL A 10 1.57 -3.19 -1.26
CA VAL A 10 0.91 -2.91 0.03
C VAL A 10 1.72 -1.99 0.94
N LEU A 11 2.99 -1.79 0.64
CA LEU A 11 3.86 -0.93 1.46
C LEU A 11 3.43 0.53 1.43
N TYR A 12 2.88 1.03 0.31
CA TYR A 12 2.57 2.43 0.10
C TYR A 12 1.13 2.66 -0.34
N ARG A 13 0.51 3.74 0.14
CA ARG A 13 -0.85 4.13 -0.29
C ARG A 13 -0.94 4.51 -1.75
N GLY A 14 0.16 5.00 -2.33
CA GLY A 14 0.24 5.42 -3.73
C GLY A 14 0.39 4.28 -4.74
N SER A 15 0.39 3.01 -4.30
CA SER A 15 0.68 1.85 -5.19
C SER A 15 2.04 1.98 -5.91
N ALA A 16 3.03 2.56 -5.23
CA ALA A 16 4.38 2.68 -5.77
C ALA A 16 5.09 1.32 -5.71
N LEU A 17 5.51 0.82 -6.87
CA LEU A 17 6.30 -0.40 -6.98
C LEU A 17 7.79 -0.04 -7.00
N GLU A 18 8.51 -0.44 -5.94
CA GLU A 18 9.95 -0.29 -5.92
C GLU A 18 10.65 -1.39 -6.72
N GLY A 19 11.34 -1.03 -7.79
CA GLY A 19 12.00 -1.99 -8.67
C GLY A 19 13.00 -2.89 -7.97
N ARG A 20 13.76 -2.39 -7.00
CA ARG A 20 14.71 -3.20 -6.22
C ARG A 20 14.00 -4.25 -5.36
N LEU A 21 12.97 -3.81 -4.62
CA LEU A 21 12.19 -4.71 -3.76
C LEU A 21 11.44 -5.74 -4.59
N LEU A 22 10.84 -5.31 -5.71
CA LEU A 22 10.13 -6.21 -6.61
C LEU A 22 11.04 -7.33 -7.15
N GLY A 23 12.30 -7.03 -7.46
CA GLY A 23 13.28 -8.03 -7.88
C GLY A 23 13.53 -9.11 -6.84
N TYR A 24 13.78 -8.73 -5.58
CA TYR A 24 13.97 -9.70 -4.49
C TYR A 24 12.73 -10.53 -4.21
N LEU A 25 11.56 -9.88 -4.19
CA LEU A 25 10.28 -10.54 -3.96
C LEU A 25 9.92 -11.49 -5.12
N ALA A 26 10.23 -11.13 -6.36
CA ALA A 26 10.04 -12.00 -7.52
C ALA A 26 10.91 -13.25 -7.43
N VAL A 27 12.20 -13.11 -7.07
CA VAL A 27 13.09 -14.27 -6.85
C VAL A 27 12.55 -15.17 -5.75
N ALA A 28 12.13 -14.62 -4.61
CA ALA A 28 11.55 -15.39 -3.52
C ALA A 28 10.26 -16.12 -3.94
N ALA A 29 9.36 -15.43 -4.68
CA ALA A 29 8.12 -16.02 -5.16
C ALA A 29 8.36 -17.14 -6.20
N ILE A 30 9.31 -16.95 -7.12
CA ILE A 30 9.68 -17.97 -8.13
C ILE A 30 10.31 -19.19 -7.43
N SER A 31 11.19 -18.97 -6.45
CA SER A 31 11.81 -20.06 -5.69
C SER A 31 10.76 -20.84 -4.88
N GLY A 32 9.84 -20.12 -4.21
CA GLY A 32 8.73 -20.74 -3.48
C GLY A 32 7.78 -21.51 -4.39
N TYR A 33 7.43 -20.95 -5.55
CA TYR A 33 6.60 -21.62 -6.55
C TYR A 33 7.31 -22.85 -7.12
N GLY A 34 8.61 -22.75 -7.42
CA GLY A 34 9.41 -23.89 -7.88
C GLY A 34 9.41 -25.05 -6.88
N LEU A 35 9.62 -24.74 -5.60
CA LEU A 35 9.57 -25.76 -4.54
C LEU A 35 8.17 -26.36 -4.39
N GLN A 36 7.14 -25.51 -4.38
CA GLN A 36 5.74 -25.97 -4.33
C GLN A 36 5.39 -26.87 -5.51
N SER A 37 5.80 -26.51 -6.73
CA SER A 37 5.51 -27.28 -7.93
C SER A 37 6.20 -28.65 -7.93
N LEU A 38 7.38 -28.74 -7.36
CA LEU A 38 8.11 -30.01 -7.20
C LEU A 38 7.44 -30.93 -6.17
N LEU A 39 6.90 -30.38 -5.08
CA LEU A 39 6.32 -31.16 -3.99
C LEU A 39 4.82 -31.50 -4.19
N PHE A 40 4.05 -30.58 -4.77
CA PHE A 40 2.58 -30.64 -4.81
C PHE A 40 1.99 -30.52 -6.22
N GLY A 41 2.81 -30.30 -7.25
CA GLY A 41 2.35 -30.06 -8.61
C GLY A 41 1.92 -28.60 -8.86
N THR A 42 1.48 -28.35 -10.11
CA THR A 42 1.11 -27.01 -10.62
C THR A 42 -0.38 -26.94 -10.93
N HIS A 43 -1.22 -26.92 -9.91
CA HIS A 43 -2.66 -26.76 -10.11
C HIS A 43 -3.11 -25.37 -9.59
N PRO A 44 -3.98 -24.66 -10.31
CA PRO A 44 -4.59 -23.44 -9.77
C PRO A 44 -5.42 -23.78 -8.52
N LEU A 45 -5.38 -22.87 -7.53
CA LEU A 45 -6.07 -23.07 -6.24
C LEU A 45 -7.60 -23.15 -6.39
N LEU A 46 -8.14 -22.43 -7.37
CA LEU A 46 -9.57 -22.41 -7.69
C LEU A 46 -9.71 -22.59 -9.21
N PRO A 47 -9.62 -23.83 -9.73
CA PRO A 47 -9.87 -24.07 -11.15
C PRO A 47 -11.36 -23.79 -11.41
N VAL A 48 -11.63 -22.64 -12.02
CA VAL A 48 -12.97 -22.21 -12.36
C VAL A 48 -13.27 -22.62 -13.81
N GLN A 49 -14.18 -23.57 -13.99
CA GLN A 49 -14.64 -23.98 -15.34
C GLN A 49 -15.66 -22.97 -15.86
N GLY A 50 -15.64 -22.72 -17.19
CA GLY A 50 -16.61 -21.85 -17.84
C GLY A 50 -16.53 -20.38 -17.38
N LEU A 51 -15.30 -19.91 -17.06
CA LEU A 51 -15.12 -18.53 -16.64
C LEU A 51 -15.32 -17.59 -17.84
N GLU A 52 -16.47 -16.95 -17.87
CA GLU A 52 -16.80 -15.91 -18.83
C GLU A 52 -16.65 -14.53 -18.18
N ALA A 53 -16.14 -13.59 -18.99
CA ALA A 53 -16.04 -12.21 -18.53
C ALA A 53 -17.43 -11.55 -18.55
N PRO A 54 -17.88 -10.96 -17.43
CA PRO A 54 -19.05 -10.10 -17.44
C PRO A 54 -18.87 -8.93 -18.40
N PRO A 55 -19.96 -8.33 -18.91
CA PRO A 55 -19.88 -7.13 -19.74
C PRO A 55 -19.06 -6.02 -19.06
N LEU A 56 -18.28 -5.25 -19.82
CA LEU A 56 -17.39 -4.20 -19.26
C LEU A 56 -18.14 -3.15 -18.43
N TRP A 57 -19.40 -2.85 -18.78
CA TRP A 57 -20.23 -1.94 -17.97
C TRP A 57 -20.43 -2.46 -16.53
N PHE A 58 -20.43 -3.79 -16.32
CA PHE A 58 -20.51 -4.37 -14.96
C PHE A 58 -19.27 -4.01 -14.14
N ALA A 59 -18.06 -4.08 -14.72
CA ALA A 59 -16.84 -3.65 -14.05
C ALA A 59 -16.88 -2.14 -13.72
N LEU A 60 -17.42 -1.31 -14.64
CA LEU A 60 -17.60 0.12 -14.38
C LEU A 60 -18.60 0.41 -13.26
N ALA A 61 -19.68 -0.36 -13.14
CA ALA A 61 -20.65 -0.23 -12.05
C ALA A 61 -20.09 -0.76 -10.72
N LEU A 62 -19.31 -1.83 -10.76
CA LEU A 62 -18.74 -2.47 -9.58
C LEU A 62 -17.62 -1.64 -8.93
N ALA A 63 -16.80 -0.93 -9.72
CA ALA A 63 -15.67 -0.15 -9.22
C ALA A 63 -16.08 0.90 -8.17
N PRO A 64 -17.05 1.80 -8.41
CA PRO A 64 -17.48 2.77 -7.40
C PRO A 64 -18.14 2.12 -6.18
N LEU A 65 -18.86 1.01 -6.36
CA LEU A 65 -19.47 0.30 -5.24
C LEU A 65 -18.41 -0.37 -4.35
N ALA A 66 -17.38 -0.95 -4.94
CA ALA A 66 -16.25 -1.50 -4.19
C ALA A 66 -15.45 -0.39 -3.47
N ALA A 67 -15.23 0.74 -4.12
CA ALA A 67 -14.60 1.92 -3.50
C ALA A 67 -15.41 2.41 -2.29
N LEU A 68 -16.73 2.53 -2.44
CA LEU A 68 -17.64 2.89 -1.35
C LEU A 68 -17.63 1.84 -0.23
N GLY A 69 -17.63 0.55 -0.58
CA GLY A 69 -17.53 -0.55 0.37
C GLY A 69 -16.23 -0.52 1.18
N ALA A 70 -15.10 -0.29 0.52
CA ALA A 70 -13.79 -0.14 1.18
C ALA A 70 -13.75 1.08 2.11
N PHE A 71 -14.27 2.23 1.64
CA PHE A 71 -14.42 3.44 2.45
C PHE A 71 -15.32 3.20 3.67
N ALA A 72 -16.50 2.60 3.47
CA ALA A 72 -17.44 2.30 4.55
C ALA A 72 -16.84 1.34 5.57
N LEU A 73 -16.08 0.33 5.12
CA LEU A 73 -15.39 -0.61 6.00
C LEU A 73 -14.30 0.08 6.81
N ALA A 74 -13.48 0.95 6.19
CA ALA A 74 -12.43 1.70 6.88
C ALA A 74 -13.03 2.65 7.95
N ARG A 75 -14.07 3.41 7.59
CA ARG A 75 -14.78 4.30 8.52
C ARG A 75 -15.53 3.54 9.60
N GLY A 76 -16.18 2.43 9.22
CA GLY A 76 -16.85 1.54 10.16
C GLY A 76 -15.90 0.94 11.20
N LEU A 77 -14.69 0.52 10.79
CA LEU A 77 -13.66 0.06 11.70
C LEU A 77 -13.16 1.17 12.63
N ALA A 78 -12.93 2.36 12.12
CA ALA A 78 -12.54 3.51 12.94
C ALA A 78 -13.63 3.86 13.96
N TRP A 79 -14.89 3.89 13.55
CA TRP A 79 -16.04 4.12 14.42
C TRP A 79 -16.19 3.01 15.48
N SER A 80 -16.09 1.74 15.06
CA SER A 80 -16.21 0.58 15.95
C SER A 80 -15.10 0.59 17.03
N ARG A 81 -13.85 0.88 16.63
CA ARG A 81 -12.73 1.05 17.56
C ARG A 81 -12.94 2.18 18.57
N ALA A 82 -13.57 3.27 18.15
CA ALA A 82 -13.89 4.38 19.04
C ALA A 82 -15.01 4.05 20.05
N ARG A 83 -15.90 3.12 19.70
CA ARG A 83 -17.05 2.74 20.54
C ARG A 83 -16.81 1.50 21.39
N LEU A 84 -16.05 0.53 20.86
CA LEU A 84 -15.76 -0.73 21.54
C LEU A 84 -14.47 -0.59 22.35
N GLN A 85 -14.53 0.15 23.45
CA GLN A 85 -13.40 0.39 24.36
C GLN A 85 -13.71 -0.16 25.75
N GLY A 86 -12.65 -0.41 26.54
CA GLY A 86 -12.75 -0.92 27.89
C GLY A 86 -12.65 -2.45 27.98
N PRO A 87 -12.48 -2.97 29.21
CA PRO A 87 -12.13 -4.38 29.43
C PRO A 87 -13.20 -5.38 29.00
N ALA A 88 -14.48 -4.97 28.99
CA ALA A 88 -15.59 -5.81 28.56
C ALA A 88 -15.86 -5.76 27.05
N ALA A 89 -15.30 -4.78 26.32
CA ALA A 89 -15.61 -4.58 24.91
C ALA A 89 -15.18 -5.77 24.04
N LEU A 90 -13.94 -6.24 24.23
CA LEU A 90 -13.41 -7.38 23.48
C LEU A 90 -14.22 -8.67 23.68
N PRO A 91 -14.46 -9.18 24.91
CA PRO A 91 -15.22 -10.41 25.10
C PRO A 91 -16.67 -10.28 24.62
N LEU A 92 -17.33 -9.14 24.81
CA LEU A 92 -18.71 -8.95 24.34
C LEU A 92 -18.79 -8.89 22.82
N ALA A 93 -17.87 -8.19 22.15
CA ALA A 93 -17.85 -8.11 20.70
C ALA A 93 -17.51 -9.47 20.06
N LEU A 94 -16.59 -10.24 20.66
CA LEU A 94 -16.27 -11.59 20.20
C LEU A 94 -17.44 -12.56 20.44
N ALA A 95 -18.14 -12.45 21.57
CA ALA A 95 -19.37 -13.23 21.83
C ALA A 95 -20.46 -12.89 20.79
N ALA A 96 -20.69 -11.60 20.49
CA ALA A 96 -21.63 -11.18 19.46
C ALA A 96 -21.24 -11.69 18.06
N SER A 97 -19.94 -11.59 17.71
CA SER A 97 -19.44 -12.15 16.45
C SER A 97 -19.57 -13.67 16.38
N GLY A 98 -19.32 -14.37 17.50
CA GLY A 98 -19.52 -15.81 17.62
C GLY A 98 -21.00 -16.22 17.48
N THR A 99 -21.90 -15.48 18.13
CA THR A 99 -23.35 -15.68 17.97
C THR A 99 -23.81 -15.51 16.54
N LEU A 100 -23.31 -14.45 15.86
CA LEU A 100 -23.57 -14.24 14.43
C LEU A 100 -23.08 -15.41 13.58
N ALA A 101 -21.90 -15.96 13.90
CA ALA A 101 -21.33 -17.11 13.21
C ALA A 101 -22.09 -18.43 13.46
N LEU A 102 -22.79 -18.55 14.60
CA LEU A 102 -23.68 -19.66 14.87
C LEU A 102 -25.01 -19.54 14.11
N LEU A 103 -25.56 -18.31 14.06
CA LEU A 103 -26.82 -18.03 13.35
C LEU A 103 -26.66 -18.06 11.82
N PHE A 104 -25.47 -17.66 11.33
CA PHE A 104 -25.14 -17.63 9.92
C PHE A 104 -23.75 -18.25 9.68
N PRO A 105 -23.62 -19.58 9.63
CA PRO A 105 -22.36 -20.32 9.52
C PRO A 105 -21.43 -19.86 8.37
N PRO A 106 -21.91 -19.42 7.19
CA PRO A 106 -21.06 -18.94 6.12
C PRO A 106 -20.16 -17.75 6.51
N ALA A 107 -20.59 -16.94 7.49
CA ALA A 107 -19.78 -15.79 7.99
C ALA A 107 -18.69 -16.20 9.00
N ARG A 108 -18.55 -17.46 9.35
CA ARG A 108 -17.60 -17.97 10.35
C ARG A 108 -16.15 -17.84 9.89
N GLY A 109 -15.27 -17.48 10.82
CA GLY A 109 -13.82 -17.46 10.61
C GLY A 109 -13.41 -16.62 9.40
N THR A 110 -12.61 -17.17 8.51
CA THR A 110 -12.20 -16.53 7.26
C THR A 110 -13.32 -16.43 6.23
N SER A 111 -14.34 -17.31 6.31
CA SER A 111 -15.49 -17.43 5.38
C SER A 111 -15.10 -17.84 3.94
N TYR A 112 -13.92 -18.45 3.75
CA TYR A 112 -13.51 -18.93 2.43
C TYR A 112 -14.40 -20.08 1.92
N GLU A 113 -14.96 -20.90 2.83
CA GLU A 113 -15.94 -21.93 2.47
C GLU A 113 -17.20 -21.33 1.84
N GLY A 114 -17.74 -20.27 2.45
CA GLY A 114 -18.88 -19.53 1.89
C GLY A 114 -18.59 -18.88 0.54
N LEU A 115 -17.37 -18.35 0.37
CA LEU A 115 -16.92 -17.80 -0.92
C LEU A 115 -16.75 -18.90 -1.99
N ALA A 116 -16.18 -20.05 -1.60
CA ALA A 116 -16.02 -21.20 -2.50
C ALA A 116 -17.40 -21.74 -2.95
N ALA A 117 -18.36 -21.84 -2.04
CA ALA A 117 -19.73 -22.23 -2.36
C ALA A 117 -20.41 -21.24 -3.33
N LEU A 118 -20.19 -19.92 -3.14
CA LEU A 118 -20.67 -18.91 -4.10
C LEU A 118 -20.07 -19.11 -5.49
N LEU A 119 -18.78 -19.41 -5.59
CA LEU A 119 -18.10 -19.67 -6.88
C LEU A 119 -18.64 -20.91 -7.59
N GLN A 120 -19.13 -21.89 -6.82
CA GLN A 120 -19.77 -23.12 -7.32
C GLN A 120 -21.26 -22.96 -7.63
N GLY A 121 -21.85 -21.79 -7.32
CA GLY A 121 -23.28 -21.56 -7.50
C GLY A 121 -24.19 -22.14 -6.39
N GLU A 122 -23.60 -22.69 -5.35
CA GLU A 122 -24.30 -23.34 -4.21
C GLU A 122 -24.20 -22.50 -2.93
N GLY A 123 -23.80 -21.25 -3.06
CA GLY A 123 -23.49 -20.37 -1.93
C GLY A 123 -24.70 -19.80 -1.22
N PRO A 124 -24.46 -19.13 -0.07
CA PRO A 124 -25.50 -18.42 0.67
C PRO A 124 -26.03 -17.22 -0.14
N ASN A 125 -27.17 -16.66 0.30
CA ASN A 125 -27.65 -15.40 -0.25
C ASN A 125 -26.52 -14.33 -0.16
N PRO A 126 -26.07 -13.76 -1.30
CA PRO A 126 -24.87 -12.92 -1.31
C PRO A 126 -25.04 -11.59 -0.57
N PHE A 127 -26.24 -11.03 -0.50
CA PHE A 127 -26.53 -9.81 0.27
C PHE A 127 -26.44 -10.06 1.77
N LEU A 128 -27.03 -11.17 2.24
CA LEU A 128 -26.97 -11.55 3.64
C LEU A 128 -25.54 -11.91 4.05
N PHE A 129 -24.81 -12.60 3.17
CA PHE A 129 -23.42 -12.96 3.40
C PHE A 129 -22.51 -11.73 3.50
N LEU A 130 -22.68 -10.76 2.60
CA LEU A 130 -21.97 -9.48 2.63
C LEU A 130 -22.20 -8.75 3.95
N LEU A 131 -23.47 -8.61 4.36
CA LEU A 131 -23.86 -7.90 5.58
C LEU A 131 -23.36 -8.61 6.84
N ALA A 132 -23.58 -9.91 6.96
CA ALA A 132 -23.15 -10.70 8.12
C ALA A 132 -21.62 -10.69 8.26
N LYS A 133 -20.90 -10.82 7.15
CA LYS A 133 -19.44 -10.77 7.17
C LYS A 133 -18.90 -9.39 7.53
N ALA A 134 -19.48 -8.33 7.00
CA ALA A 134 -19.10 -6.96 7.34
C ALA A 134 -19.29 -6.70 8.84
N LEU A 135 -20.44 -7.09 9.39
CA LEU A 135 -20.75 -6.96 10.82
C LEU A 135 -19.77 -7.75 11.70
N ALA A 136 -19.48 -9.01 11.33
CA ALA A 136 -18.51 -9.85 12.05
C ALA A 136 -17.10 -9.21 12.08
N VAL A 137 -16.66 -8.61 10.96
CA VAL A 137 -15.38 -7.90 10.87
C VAL A 137 -15.37 -6.64 11.73
N LEU A 138 -16.44 -5.84 11.68
CA LEU A 138 -16.56 -4.63 12.49
C LEU A 138 -16.57 -4.93 14.00
N LEU A 139 -17.23 -6.00 14.42
CA LEU A 139 -17.24 -6.44 15.81
C LEU A 139 -15.86 -6.94 16.25
N SER A 140 -15.26 -7.86 15.51
CA SER A 140 -14.01 -8.49 15.91
C SER A 140 -12.80 -7.53 15.79
N ALA A 141 -12.58 -6.91 14.62
CA ALA A 141 -11.47 -5.99 14.42
C ALA A 141 -11.67 -4.65 15.14
N GLY A 142 -12.91 -4.23 15.31
CA GLY A 142 -13.27 -3.01 16.04
C GLY A 142 -13.02 -3.09 17.54
N SER A 143 -13.20 -4.28 18.14
CA SER A 143 -12.97 -4.48 19.59
C SER A 143 -11.48 -4.58 19.99
N GLY A 144 -10.56 -4.45 19.04
CA GLY A 144 -9.12 -4.53 19.30
C GLY A 144 -8.55 -5.95 19.17
N ALA A 145 -9.33 -6.92 18.71
CA ALA A 145 -8.80 -8.23 18.40
C ALA A 145 -7.76 -8.14 17.26
N SER A 146 -6.68 -8.91 17.40
CA SER A 146 -5.69 -9.05 16.33
C SER A 146 -6.25 -9.92 15.21
N VAL A 147 -6.76 -9.29 14.16
CA VAL A 147 -7.35 -9.96 13.00
C VAL A 147 -6.72 -9.45 11.71
N GLY A 148 -6.47 -10.37 10.78
CA GLY A 148 -6.04 -10.01 9.42
C GLY A 148 -7.21 -9.45 8.62
N LEU A 149 -7.04 -8.28 8.01
CA LEU A 149 -8.09 -7.62 7.22
C LEU A 149 -8.06 -8.01 5.73
N PHE A 150 -6.99 -8.63 5.25
CA PHE A 150 -6.88 -9.05 3.85
C PHE A 150 -7.93 -10.13 3.50
N GLY A 151 -7.95 -11.24 4.24
CA GLY A 151 -8.92 -12.31 4.01
C GLY A 151 -10.39 -11.85 4.03
N PRO A 152 -10.82 -11.10 5.04
CA PRO A 152 -12.15 -10.48 5.03
C PRO A 152 -12.41 -9.59 3.81
N SER A 153 -11.43 -8.83 3.32
CA SER A 153 -11.60 -8.00 2.11
C SER A 153 -11.84 -8.85 0.86
N VAL A 154 -11.15 -9.98 0.73
CA VAL A 154 -11.36 -10.96 -0.34
C VAL A 154 -12.81 -11.46 -0.34
N VAL A 155 -13.29 -11.90 0.83
CA VAL A 155 -14.65 -12.48 0.96
C VAL A 155 -15.74 -11.42 0.77
N LEU A 156 -15.59 -10.26 1.38
CA LEU A 156 -16.52 -9.13 1.22
C LEU A 156 -16.60 -8.67 -0.23
N GLY A 157 -15.46 -8.62 -0.92
CA GLY A 157 -15.39 -8.29 -2.33
C GLY A 157 -16.13 -9.31 -3.19
N GLY A 158 -15.86 -10.60 -2.97
CA GLY A 158 -16.57 -11.68 -3.67
C GLY A 158 -18.08 -11.66 -3.43
N ALA A 159 -18.50 -11.46 -2.19
CA ALA A 159 -19.93 -11.34 -1.85
C ALA A 159 -20.57 -10.10 -2.48
N LEU A 160 -19.86 -8.96 -2.56
CA LEU A 160 -20.32 -7.75 -3.25
C LEU A 160 -20.50 -7.99 -4.74
N GLY A 161 -19.53 -8.64 -5.39
CA GLY A 161 -19.61 -9.01 -6.79
C GLY A 161 -20.76 -9.96 -7.08
N ALA A 162 -20.95 -10.97 -6.22
CA ALA A 162 -22.08 -11.89 -6.29
C ALA A 162 -23.43 -11.19 -6.12
N ALA A 163 -23.53 -10.27 -5.13
CA ALA A 163 -24.75 -9.51 -4.88
C ALA A 163 -25.11 -8.61 -6.07
N LEU A 164 -24.14 -7.92 -6.63
CA LEU A 164 -24.34 -7.08 -7.81
C LEU A 164 -24.67 -7.93 -9.05
N GLY A 165 -23.99 -9.07 -9.23
CA GLY A 165 -24.29 -10.03 -10.29
C GLY A 165 -25.74 -10.53 -10.21
N ALA A 166 -26.19 -10.93 -9.01
CA ALA A 166 -27.57 -11.35 -8.77
C ALA A 166 -28.59 -10.23 -9.09
N LEU A 167 -28.26 -8.98 -8.74
CA LEU A 167 -29.12 -7.82 -9.01
C LEU A 167 -29.33 -7.58 -10.52
N PHE A 168 -28.29 -7.81 -11.32
CA PHE A 168 -28.32 -7.60 -12.77
C PHE A 168 -28.55 -8.88 -13.58
N GLY A 169 -28.82 -10.00 -12.91
CA GLY A 169 -29.03 -11.28 -13.59
C GLY A 169 -27.77 -11.86 -14.26
N ILE A 170 -26.58 -11.43 -13.81
CA ILE A 170 -25.29 -11.92 -14.29
C ILE A 170 -24.79 -12.99 -13.31
N GLY A 171 -24.94 -14.24 -13.70
CA GLY A 171 -24.51 -15.38 -12.88
C GLY A 171 -23.05 -15.77 -13.12
N GLY A 172 -22.66 -16.88 -12.44
CA GLY A 172 -21.35 -17.48 -12.58
C GLY A 172 -20.25 -16.82 -11.75
N PRO A 173 -19.00 -17.31 -11.88
CA PRO A 173 -17.88 -16.89 -11.04
C PRO A 173 -17.30 -15.51 -11.41
N GLY A 174 -17.54 -15.02 -12.64
CA GLY A 174 -16.96 -13.76 -13.13
C GLY A 174 -17.25 -12.55 -12.23
N PRO A 175 -18.52 -12.24 -11.90
CA PRO A 175 -18.88 -11.17 -10.98
C PRO A 175 -18.21 -11.27 -9.61
N ILE A 176 -18.14 -12.50 -9.06
CA ILE A 176 -17.53 -12.78 -7.74
C ILE A 176 -16.03 -12.43 -7.76
N LEU A 177 -15.31 -12.90 -8.75
CA LEU A 177 -13.88 -12.67 -8.91
C LEU A 177 -13.56 -11.19 -9.17
N LEU A 178 -14.36 -10.50 -9.98
CA LEU A 178 -14.21 -9.05 -10.17
C LEU A 178 -14.48 -8.28 -8.88
N GLY A 179 -15.46 -8.68 -8.09
CA GLY A 179 -15.75 -8.06 -6.79
C GLY A 179 -14.60 -8.23 -5.80
N LEU A 180 -14.02 -9.43 -5.74
CA LEU A 180 -12.81 -9.71 -4.95
C LEU A 180 -11.68 -8.76 -5.34
N VAL A 181 -11.35 -8.69 -6.63
CA VAL A 181 -10.29 -7.81 -7.14
C VAL A 181 -10.58 -6.35 -6.81
N ALA A 182 -11.82 -5.88 -7.03
CA ALA A 182 -12.22 -4.50 -6.80
C ALA A 182 -12.05 -4.07 -5.33
N LEU A 183 -12.56 -4.88 -4.40
CA LEU A 183 -12.54 -4.51 -2.98
C LEU A 183 -11.13 -4.63 -2.39
N VAL A 184 -10.36 -5.67 -2.74
CA VAL A 184 -8.96 -5.80 -2.31
C VAL A 184 -8.13 -4.63 -2.83
N SER A 185 -8.28 -4.29 -4.11
CA SER A 185 -7.59 -3.15 -4.72
C SER A 185 -7.89 -1.85 -3.98
N ALA A 186 -9.16 -1.55 -3.70
CA ALA A 186 -9.56 -0.34 -2.99
C ALA A 186 -9.12 -0.34 -1.52
N ALA A 187 -9.29 -1.46 -0.81
CA ALA A 187 -9.08 -1.57 0.63
C ALA A 187 -7.59 -1.66 1.02
N ALA A 188 -6.79 -2.41 0.27
CA ALA A 188 -5.36 -2.58 0.51
C ALA A 188 -4.49 -1.61 -0.32
N ARG A 189 -5.07 -0.90 -1.28
CA ARG A 189 -4.37 -0.01 -2.21
C ARG A 189 -3.39 -0.76 -3.14
N THR A 190 -3.77 -1.97 -3.58
CA THR A 190 -2.93 -2.92 -4.32
C THR A 190 -3.58 -3.38 -5.63
N PRO A 191 -3.77 -2.48 -6.64
CA PRO A 191 -4.49 -2.82 -7.86
C PRO A 191 -3.78 -3.87 -8.73
N PHE A 192 -2.47 -3.80 -8.91
CA PHE A 192 -1.73 -4.79 -9.69
C PHE A 192 -1.74 -6.17 -9.03
N ALA A 193 -1.45 -6.20 -7.73
CA ALA A 193 -1.42 -7.45 -6.98
C ALA A 193 -2.77 -8.16 -6.98
N ALA A 194 -3.86 -7.44 -6.82
CA ALA A 194 -5.21 -8.01 -6.82
C ALA A 194 -5.53 -8.72 -8.15
N VAL A 195 -5.16 -8.11 -9.28
CA VAL A 195 -5.38 -8.71 -10.62
C VAL A 195 -4.47 -9.92 -10.85
N VAL A 196 -3.17 -9.80 -10.53
CA VAL A 196 -2.22 -10.91 -10.69
C VAL A 196 -2.61 -12.10 -9.84
N GLN A 197 -3.02 -11.88 -8.58
CA GLN A 197 -3.50 -12.94 -7.69
C GLN A 197 -4.75 -13.62 -8.26
N MET A 198 -5.70 -12.88 -8.81
CA MET A 198 -6.89 -13.47 -9.43
C MET A 198 -6.49 -14.40 -10.59
N VAL A 199 -5.60 -13.96 -11.47
CA VAL A 199 -5.12 -14.78 -12.61
C VAL A 199 -4.40 -16.04 -12.11
N GLU A 200 -3.52 -15.91 -11.10
CA GLU A 200 -2.81 -17.06 -10.54
C GLU A 200 -3.73 -18.06 -9.84
N ILE A 201 -4.70 -17.58 -9.06
CA ILE A 201 -5.63 -18.43 -8.32
C ILE A 201 -6.55 -19.20 -9.25
N THR A 202 -7.01 -18.56 -10.35
CA THR A 202 -7.95 -19.16 -11.30
C THR A 202 -7.27 -19.91 -12.46
N GLY A 203 -6.01 -19.60 -12.74
CA GLY A 203 -5.31 -20.06 -13.93
C GLY A 203 -5.88 -19.50 -15.25
N SER A 204 -6.67 -18.43 -15.20
CA SER A 204 -7.38 -17.88 -16.37
C SER A 204 -7.09 -16.40 -16.58
N TYR A 205 -6.87 -16.02 -17.83
CA TYR A 205 -6.70 -14.63 -18.28
C TYR A 205 -8.04 -13.99 -18.73
N ALA A 206 -9.15 -14.72 -18.71
CA ALA A 206 -10.45 -14.23 -19.22
C ALA A 206 -10.89 -12.92 -18.55
N LEU A 207 -10.57 -12.74 -17.26
CA LEU A 207 -10.92 -11.55 -16.50
C LEU A 207 -9.81 -10.50 -16.43
N LEU A 208 -8.71 -10.62 -17.18
CA LEU A 208 -7.58 -9.70 -17.06
C LEU A 208 -7.99 -8.25 -17.35
N VAL A 209 -8.66 -8.02 -18.49
CA VAL A 209 -9.07 -6.65 -18.88
C VAL A 209 -10.13 -6.07 -17.95
N PRO A 210 -11.28 -6.73 -17.70
CA PRO A 210 -12.27 -6.21 -16.74
C PRO A 210 -11.71 -6.15 -15.32
N GLY A 211 -10.78 -7.03 -14.94
CA GLY A 211 -10.08 -7.02 -13.67
C GLY A 211 -9.20 -5.78 -13.48
N LEU A 212 -8.41 -5.42 -14.50
CA LEU A 212 -7.64 -4.16 -14.48
C LEU A 212 -8.55 -2.94 -14.38
N LEU A 213 -9.63 -2.91 -15.17
CA LEU A 213 -10.58 -1.80 -15.16
C LEU A 213 -11.19 -1.60 -13.76
N VAL A 214 -11.69 -2.68 -13.14
CA VAL A 214 -12.32 -2.60 -11.82
C VAL A 214 -11.30 -2.32 -10.71
N ALA A 215 -10.09 -2.88 -10.81
CA ALA A 215 -9.03 -2.67 -9.82
C ALA A 215 -8.59 -1.21 -9.77
N PHE A 216 -8.19 -0.66 -10.91
CA PHE A 216 -7.73 0.73 -10.98
C PHE A 216 -8.87 1.73 -10.78
N GLY A 217 -10.08 1.42 -11.27
CA GLY A 217 -11.27 2.24 -11.01
C GLY A 217 -11.57 2.34 -9.50
N ALA A 218 -11.62 1.23 -8.80
CA ALA A 218 -11.87 1.19 -7.36
C ALA A 218 -10.72 1.83 -6.55
N PHE A 219 -9.47 1.60 -6.94
CA PHE A 219 -8.28 2.23 -6.36
C PHE A 219 -8.32 3.76 -6.50
N ALA A 220 -8.65 4.28 -7.68
CA ALA A 220 -8.68 5.72 -7.96
C ALA A 220 -9.78 6.45 -7.17
N LEU A 221 -10.94 5.80 -7.01
CA LEU A 221 -12.10 6.37 -6.34
C LEU A 221 -12.01 6.32 -4.81
N ASN A 222 -11.24 5.40 -4.23
CA ASN A 222 -11.04 5.31 -2.78
C ASN A 222 -9.61 5.72 -2.39
N ARG A 223 -9.49 6.65 -1.46
CA ARG A 223 -8.21 7.10 -0.88
C ARG A 223 -7.94 6.57 0.53
N GLU A 224 -8.94 6.00 1.17
CA GLU A 224 -8.80 5.37 2.48
C GLU A 224 -8.16 3.98 2.34
N THR A 225 -7.50 3.51 3.39
CA THR A 225 -6.92 2.18 3.44
C THR A 225 -7.31 1.48 4.74
N LEU A 226 -7.42 0.15 4.70
CA LEU A 226 -7.56 -0.67 5.90
C LEU A 226 -6.24 -0.86 6.66
N PHE A 227 -5.13 -0.45 6.06
CA PHE A 227 -3.78 -0.55 6.62
C PHE A 227 -3.26 0.86 7.00
N PRO A 228 -3.62 1.36 8.19
CA PRO A 228 -3.37 2.75 8.58
C PRO A 228 -1.88 3.11 8.68
N LEU A 229 -1.01 2.11 8.80
CA LEU A 229 0.44 2.30 8.90
C LEU A 229 1.13 2.49 7.53
N GLN A 230 0.41 2.34 6.41
CA GLN A 230 0.97 2.59 5.09
C GLN A 230 1.38 4.07 4.95
N PRO A 231 2.65 4.39 4.65
CA PRO A 231 3.08 5.74 4.29
C PRO A 231 2.52 6.14 2.92
N PRO A 232 2.46 7.45 2.60
CA PRO A 232 1.95 7.93 1.31
C PRO A 232 2.74 7.40 0.10
N GLY A 233 4.05 7.35 0.20
CA GLY A 233 4.95 6.89 -0.85
C GLY A 233 6.33 6.53 -0.30
N PRO A 234 7.25 6.05 -1.16
CA PRO A 234 8.60 5.65 -0.76
C PRO A 234 9.38 6.76 -0.05
N GLU A 235 9.22 7.99 -0.51
CA GLU A 235 9.88 9.18 0.04
C GLU A 235 9.49 9.48 1.49
N ALA A 236 8.33 9.00 1.94
CA ALA A 236 7.85 9.16 3.31
C ALA A 236 8.25 7.97 4.21
N SER A 237 8.96 6.98 3.68
CA SER A 237 9.42 5.82 4.44
C SER A 237 10.73 6.12 5.17
N PRO A 238 10.87 5.81 6.47
CA PRO A 238 12.13 5.96 7.18
C PRO A 238 13.30 5.20 6.56
N ALA A 239 13.06 4.04 5.96
CA ALA A 239 14.08 3.26 5.26
C ALA A 239 14.67 4.01 4.05
N HIS A 240 13.85 4.81 3.35
CA HIS A 240 14.29 5.62 2.21
C HIS A 240 14.93 6.94 2.62
N ALA A 241 14.65 7.43 3.82
CA ALA A 241 15.32 8.63 4.33
C ALA A 241 16.84 8.43 4.42
N GLU A 242 17.29 7.24 4.85
CA GLU A 242 18.73 6.93 4.85
C GLU A 242 19.32 6.86 3.45
N ASP A 243 18.62 6.25 2.49
CA ASP A 243 19.08 6.16 1.11
C ASP A 243 19.09 7.52 0.43
N LEU A 244 18.10 8.39 0.72
CA LEU A 244 18.09 9.77 0.28
C LEU A 244 19.28 10.54 0.83
N LEU A 245 19.53 10.43 2.13
CA LEU A 245 20.65 11.10 2.80
C LEU A 245 22.00 10.59 2.29
N ARG A 246 22.16 9.29 2.05
CA ARG A 246 23.34 8.71 1.42
C ARG A 246 23.51 9.22 -0.02
N GLY A 247 22.41 9.31 -0.78
CA GLY A 247 22.41 9.86 -2.13
C GLY A 247 22.82 11.33 -2.15
N LEU A 248 22.30 12.13 -1.23
CA LEU A 248 22.69 13.54 -1.07
C LEU A 248 24.18 13.68 -0.70
N ALA A 249 24.69 12.78 0.17
CA ALA A 249 26.10 12.77 0.55
C ALA A 249 27.04 12.39 -0.62
N GLN A 250 26.55 11.72 -1.64
CA GLN A 250 27.32 11.30 -2.82
C GLN A 250 27.23 12.29 -3.99
N LEU A 251 26.46 13.37 -3.86
CA LEU A 251 26.41 14.40 -4.90
C LEU A 251 27.81 14.97 -5.16
N PRO A 252 28.19 15.23 -6.43
CA PRO A 252 29.45 15.89 -6.74
C PRO A 252 29.49 17.27 -6.10
N PRO A 253 30.54 17.63 -5.34
CA PRO A 253 30.66 18.95 -4.77
C PRO A 253 30.62 20.05 -5.84
N GLY A 254 29.97 21.17 -5.54
CA GLY A 254 29.86 22.32 -6.43
C GLY A 254 28.81 22.19 -7.56
N ARG A 255 28.19 21.02 -7.76
CA ARG A 255 27.15 20.86 -8.78
C ARG A 255 25.75 21.13 -8.15
N PRO A 256 25.05 22.20 -8.60
CA PRO A 256 23.72 22.49 -8.06
C PRO A 256 22.69 21.51 -8.57
N LEU A 257 21.83 21.06 -7.66
CA LEU A 257 20.60 20.33 -7.93
C LEU A 257 19.44 21.33 -7.87
N LEU A 258 18.67 21.46 -8.94
CA LEU A 258 17.56 22.41 -9.03
C LEU A 258 16.24 21.65 -9.01
N LEU A 259 15.37 21.93 -8.04
CA LEU A 259 14.08 21.29 -7.82
C LEU A 259 12.99 22.36 -7.74
N GLY A 260 12.33 22.64 -8.85
CA GLY A 260 11.37 23.74 -8.93
C GLY A 260 12.02 25.07 -8.61
N ASP A 261 11.57 25.74 -7.55
CA ASP A 261 12.12 27.02 -7.08
C ASP A 261 13.22 26.86 -6.03
N LEU A 262 13.48 25.63 -5.59
CA LEU A 262 14.52 25.28 -4.62
C LEU A 262 15.78 24.84 -5.34
N GLY A 263 16.93 25.33 -4.89
CA GLY A 263 18.25 24.86 -5.25
C GLY A 263 18.91 24.16 -4.06
N ALA A 264 19.70 23.13 -4.35
CA ALA A 264 20.58 22.47 -3.39
C ALA A 264 21.99 22.35 -3.99
N VAL A 265 23.02 22.55 -3.18
CA VAL A 265 24.41 22.28 -3.59
C VAL A 265 25.17 21.70 -2.42
N LEU A 266 25.97 20.68 -2.69
CA LEU A 266 26.91 20.14 -1.74
C LEU A 266 28.26 20.82 -1.90
N LEU A 267 28.79 21.37 -0.83
CA LEU A 267 30.07 22.05 -0.79
C LEU A 267 31.06 21.28 0.10
N GLU A 268 32.27 21.10 -0.34
CA GLU A 268 33.32 20.47 0.46
C GLU A 268 34.21 21.52 1.12
N VAL A 269 34.31 21.50 2.43
CA VAL A 269 35.15 22.37 3.20
C VAL A 269 36.59 21.81 3.20
N ARG A 270 37.43 22.31 2.30
CA ARG A 270 38.83 21.88 2.21
C ARG A 270 39.71 22.63 3.20
N GLU A 271 40.95 22.15 3.39
CA GLU A 271 41.97 22.91 4.13
C GLU A 271 42.16 24.27 3.45
N GLY A 272 42.14 25.35 4.24
CA GLY A 272 42.22 26.72 3.74
C GLY A 272 40.89 27.32 3.24
N HIS A 273 39.78 26.59 3.24
CA HIS A 273 38.47 27.14 2.93
C HIS A 273 38.10 28.27 3.90
N PRO A 274 37.50 29.40 3.43
CA PRO A 274 37.13 30.53 4.31
C PRO A 274 36.22 30.20 5.49
N TRP A 275 35.54 29.07 5.46
CA TRP A 275 34.63 28.59 6.52
C TRP A 275 35.30 27.61 7.48
N ALA A 276 36.47 27.08 7.16
CA ALA A 276 37.14 26.10 8.02
C ALA A 276 37.45 26.70 9.41
N GLY A 277 37.06 26.01 10.47
CA GLY A 277 37.25 26.45 11.85
C GLY A 277 36.32 27.56 12.34
N LYS A 278 35.46 28.15 11.45
CA LYS A 278 34.55 29.22 11.82
C LYS A 278 33.19 28.67 12.25
N PRO A 279 32.50 29.34 13.19
CA PRO A 279 31.08 29.05 13.48
C PRO A 279 30.22 29.34 12.26
N LEU A 280 29.17 28.54 12.07
CA LEU A 280 28.26 28.70 10.93
C LEU A 280 27.61 30.09 10.84
N LYS A 281 27.29 30.70 11.98
CA LYS A 281 26.72 32.06 12.03
C LYS A 281 27.66 33.12 11.41
N ASP A 282 28.96 32.84 11.36
CA ASP A 282 30.00 33.75 10.84
C ASP A 282 30.37 33.43 9.38
N THR A 283 29.69 32.48 8.74
CA THR A 283 29.85 32.16 7.32
C THR A 283 29.01 33.11 6.48
N ALA A 284 29.67 33.74 5.46
CA ALA A 284 29.00 34.62 4.52
C ALA A 284 28.15 33.81 3.52
N LEU A 285 26.88 33.53 3.85
CA LEU A 285 25.92 32.90 2.95
C LEU A 285 25.12 33.94 2.16
N PRO A 286 24.74 33.64 0.91
CA PRO A 286 23.84 34.51 0.16
C PRO A 286 22.46 34.63 0.87
N PRO A 287 21.71 35.73 0.63
CA PRO A 287 20.39 35.90 1.17
C PRO A 287 19.46 34.72 0.81
N GLY A 288 18.79 34.17 1.81
CA GLY A 288 17.87 33.04 1.63
C GLY A 288 18.54 31.66 1.47
N VAL A 289 19.86 31.59 1.46
CA VAL A 289 20.59 30.30 1.49
C VAL A 289 20.89 29.93 2.91
N LEU A 290 20.65 28.66 3.26
CA LEU A 290 20.91 28.11 4.58
C LEU A 290 21.71 26.82 4.50
N VAL A 291 22.43 26.48 5.55
CA VAL A 291 23.06 25.18 5.73
C VAL A 291 21.99 24.22 6.27
N GLY A 292 21.60 23.26 5.44
CA GLY A 292 20.61 22.25 5.80
C GLY A 292 21.21 21.09 6.60
N LEU A 293 22.32 20.54 6.12
CA LEU A 293 23.00 19.38 6.71
C LEU A 293 24.50 19.48 6.57
N VAL A 294 25.23 18.86 7.49
CA VAL A 294 26.69 18.69 7.41
C VAL A 294 27.00 17.20 7.53
N PHE A 295 27.71 16.69 6.52
CA PHE A 295 28.24 15.32 6.52
C PHE A 295 29.68 15.36 6.97
N ARG A 296 29.96 14.87 8.17
CA ARG A 296 31.29 14.76 8.77
C ARG A 296 31.66 13.30 8.87
N GLN A 297 32.59 12.83 8.02
CA GLN A 297 32.93 11.41 7.90
C GLN A 297 31.66 10.54 7.63
N ALA A 298 31.30 9.66 8.58
CA ALA A 298 30.11 8.83 8.50
C ALA A 298 28.89 9.42 9.28
N HIS A 299 29.04 10.61 9.88
CA HIS A 299 28.00 11.21 10.72
C HIS A 299 27.26 12.33 9.99
N LEU A 300 25.94 12.33 10.14
CA LEU A 300 25.06 13.38 9.70
C LEU A 300 24.78 14.33 10.86
N LEU A 301 25.05 15.61 10.67
CA LEU A 301 24.83 16.64 11.68
C LEU A 301 23.78 17.63 11.18
N ALA A 302 22.81 17.93 12.03
CA ALA A 302 21.91 19.07 11.87
C ALA A 302 22.59 20.29 12.53
N PRO A 303 23.24 21.18 11.76
CA PRO A 303 24.13 22.16 12.33
C PRO A 303 23.37 23.31 12.98
N ARG A 304 23.95 23.83 14.06
CA ARG A 304 23.51 25.07 14.72
C ARG A 304 24.47 26.20 14.39
N GLY A 305 24.03 27.43 14.52
CA GLY A 305 24.85 28.60 14.20
C GLY A 305 26.20 28.67 14.95
N GLN A 306 26.34 28.01 16.10
CA GLN A 306 27.58 27.97 16.90
C GLN A 306 28.53 26.83 16.49
N ASP A 307 28.03 25.85 15.72
CA ASP A 307 28.84 24.70 15.31
C ASP A 307 29.91 25.16 14.31
N ARG A 308 31.11 24.60 14.47
CA ARG A 308 32.26 24.94 13.59
C ARG A 308 32.39 23.91 12.49
N LEU A 309 32.64 24.38 11.30
CA LEU A 309 32.95 23.54 10.15
C LEU A 309 34.41 23.10 10.20
N GLU A 310 34.67 21.84 9.95
CA GLU A 310 35.98 21.23 9.93
C GLU A 310 36.43 20.93 8.49
N PRO A 311 37.73 20.94 8.19
CA PRO A 311 38.21 20.42 6.93
C PRO A 311 37.77 18.97 6.71
N GLY A 312 37.24 18.68 5.52
CA GLY A 312 36.63 17.40 5.19
C GLY A 312 35.11 17.34 5.36
N ASP A 313 34.51 18.35 5.99
CA ASP A 313 33.04 18.46 6.07
C ASP A 313 32.45 18.67 4.67
N ARG A 314 31.35 17.99 4.39
CA ARG A 314 30.53 18.22 3.22
C ARG A 314 29.23 18.87 3.65
N VAL A 315 29.00 20.08 3.17
CA VAL A 315 27.91 20.97 3.64
C VAL A 315 26.84 21.04 2.58
N LEU A 316 25.61 20.63 2.89
CA LEU A 316 24.46 20.79 2.01
C LEU A 316 23.85 22.16 2.22
N LEU A 317 23.92 23.00 1.20
CA LEU A 317 23.29 24.31 1.14
C LEU A 317 21.96 24.21 0.44
N LEU A 318 20.95 24.89 0.96
CA LEU A 318 19.59 24.94 0.42
C LEU A 318 19.14 26.40 0.31
N GLY A 319 18.44 26.74 -0.76
CA GLY A 319 17.93 28.10 -0.94
C GLY A 319 17.24 28.31 -2.30
N PRO A 320 16.89 29.55 -2.66
CA PRO A 320 16.36 29.87 -3.98
C PRO A 320 17.30 29.39 -5.08
N LYS A 321 16.76 28.73 -6.12
CA LYS A 321 17.55 28.11 -7.19
C LYS A 321 18.59 29.04 -7.82
N GLU A 322 18.23 30.31 -7.99
CA GLU A 322 19.12 31.32 -8.63
C GLU A 322 20.28 31.67 -7.73
N GLU A 323 20.04 31.80 -6.42
CA GLU A 323 21.13 32.11 -5.47
C GLU A 323 22.07 30.93 -5.29
N VAL A 324 21.53 29.72 -5.18
CA VAL A 324 22.34 28.49 -5.07
C VAL A 324 23.15 28.26 -6.34
N ALA A 325 22.57 28.46 -7.54
CA ALA A 325 23.28 28.32 -8.80
C ALA A 325 24.40 29.36 -8.94
N ARG A 326 24.12 30.62 -8.57
CA ARG A 326 25.17 31.70 -8.57
C ARG A 326 26.29 31.42 -7.57
N PHE A 327 25.95 30.90 -6.40
CA PHE A 327 26.94 30.55 -5.38
C PHE A 327 27.81 29.37 -5.84
N ALA A 328 27.18 28.30 -6.37
CA ALA A 328 27.89 27.14 -6.87
C ALA A 328 28.89 27.48 -8.03
N ALA A 329 28.55 28.47 -8.84
CA ALA A 329 29.44 28.93 -9.94
C ALA A 329 30.65 29.71 -9.45
N ARG A 330 30.68 30.17 -8.20
CA ARG A 330 31.78 30.98 -7.58
C ARG A 330 32.61 30.19 -6.58
N SER A 331 32.14 29.01 -6.16
CA SER A 331 32.83 28.11 -5.23
C SER A 331 33.62 27.04 -5.97
#